data_d53c3e7beb85c65535f961631828f835
#
_entry.id   d53c3e7beb85c65535f961631828f835
#
_cell.length_a   1.000
_cell.length_b   1.000
_cell.length_c   1.000
_cell.angle_alpha   90.00
_cell.angle_beta   90.00
_cell.angle_gamma   90.00
#
_symmetry.space_group_name_H-M   'P 1'
#
loop_
_entity.id
_entity.type
_entity.pdbx_description
1 polymer ?
#
loop_
_entity_poly.entity_id
_entity_poly.type
_entity_poly.pdbx_seq_one_letter_code
_entity_poly.pdbx_strand_id
1 'polypeptide(L)'
;MEAMTEQRSVVVAGRAAPRGAYPHLRIAGDLVYVSGTSARRPDGVIEGGAEADIRTQTRAVLDNIAALLREVGLSLTDVVDLTTFLVSMADFDGYNDVYGQYFEAATGPARTTVAVHQLPHPELLIEIKAVARTRS
;
A
#
# COMPACT_ATOMS: atom_id res chain seq x y z
N MET A 1 19.30 6.68 -21.15
CA MET A 1 18.74 7.43 -20.03
C MET A 1 17.24 7.62 -20.11
N GLU A 2 16.62 7.02 -21.09
CA GLU A 2 15.15 7.12 -21.24
C GLU A 2 14.40 6.65 -20.01
N ALA A 3 14.90 5.58 -19.35
CA ALA A 3 14.27 5.07 -18.13
C ALA A 3 14.20 6.12 -17.02
N MET A 4 15.18 7.05 -16.96
CA MET A 4 15.26 8.09 -15.96
C MET A 4 14.26 9.23 -16.22
N THR A 5 13.73 9.30 -17.45
CA THR A 5 12.76 10.33 -17.83
C THR A 5 11.36 9.77 -18.01
N GLU A 6 11.20 8.46 -17.83
CA GLU A 6 9.89 7.83 -17.99
C GLU A 6 8.89 8.39 -16.99
N GLN A 7 7.72 8.73 -17.51
CA GLN A 7 6.59 9.13 -16.69
C GLN A 7 5.34 8.48 -17.25
N ARG A 8 4.67 7.67 -16.44
CA ARG A 8 3.41 7.08 -16.83
C ARG A 8 2.59 6.62 -15.64
N SER A 9 1.29 6.60 -15.83
CA SER A 9 0.34 6.05 -14.89
C SER A 9 -0.02 4.63 -15.27
N VAL A 10 -0.19 3.77 -14.28
CA VAL A 10 -0.53 2.37 -14.50
C VAL A 10 -1.79 2.05 -13.72
N VAL A 11 -2.82 1.57 -14.43
CA VAL A 11 -4.02 1.01 -13.81
C VAL A 11 -3.96 -0.50 -14.02
N VAL A 12 -3.99 -1.25 -12.93
CA VAL A 12 -3.78 -2.69 -12.96
C VAL A 12 -5.13 -3.40 -13.03
N ALA A 13 -5.36 -4.13 -14.11
CA ALA A 13 -6.59 -4.91 -14.29
C ALA A 13 -6.68 -6.00 -13.22
N GLY A 14 -7.90 -6.30 -12.78
CA GLY A 14 -8.13 -7.35 -11.80
C GLY A 14 -7.90 -6.96 -10.35
N ARG A 15 -7.46 -5.73 -10.10
CA ARG A 15 -7.34 -5.19 -8.73
C ARG A 15 -8.53 -4.29 -8.43
N ALA A 16 -8.75 -3.98 -7.15
CA ALA A 16 -9.81 -3.05 -6.77
C ALA A 16 -9.60 -1.74 -7.55
N ALA A 17 -10.64 -1.28 -8.25
CA ALA A 17 -10.54 -0.10 -9.11
C ALA A 17 -10.27 1.17 -8.28
N PRO A 18 -9.48 2.12 -8.80
CA PRO A 18 -9.33 3.42 -8.15
C PRO A 18 -10.69 4.09 -7.97
N ARG A 19 -10.88 4.73 -6.85
CA ARG A 19 -12.15 5.36 -6.46
C ARG A 19 -12.19 6.83 -6.84
N GLY A 20 -11.47 7.21 -7.87
CA GLY A 20 -11.39 8.57 -8.36
C GLY A 20 -10.45 8.67 -9.55
N ALA A 21 -10.10 9.87 -9.93
CA ALA A 21 -9.25 10.13 -11.09
C ALA A 21 -7.77 9.99 -10.74
N TYR A 22 -7.34 8.76 -10.46
CA TYR A 22 -5.94 8.47 -10.16
C TYR A 22 -5.61 7.02 -10.52
N PRO A 23 -4.34 6.70 -10.82
CA PRO A 23 -3.92 5.34 -11.15
C PRO A 23 -3.64 4.51 -9.89
N HIS A 24 -3.36 3.23 -10.06
CA HIS A 24 -2.79 2.42 -8.99
C HIS A 24 -1.33 2.80 -8.73
N LEU A 25 -0.59 3.07 -9.79
CA LEU A 25 0.84 3.38 -9.73
C LEU A 25 1.15 4.58 -10.63
N ARG A 26 2.10 5.40 -10.19
CA ARG A 26 2.66 6.46 -11.02
C ARG A 26 4.18 6.29 -11.08
N ILE A 27 4.70 6.06 -12.28
CA ILE A 27 6.14 5.94 -12.49
C ILE A 27 6.68 7.33 -12.85
N ALA A 28 7.72 7.75 -12.15
CA ALA A 28 8.38 9.03 -12.37
C ALA A 28 9.90 8.79 -12.28
N GLY A 29 10.54 8.61 -13.44
CA GLY A 29 11.96 8.30 -13.49
C GLY A 29 12.24 6.95 -12.85
N ASP A 30 13.08 6.94 -11.83
CA ASP A 30 13.45 5.72 -11.10
C ASP A 30 12.59 5.49 -9.84
N LEU A 31 11.51 6.26 -9.67
CA LEU A 31 10.59 6.08 -8.55
C LEU A 31 9.22 5.59 -9.03
N VAL A 32 8.61 4.75 -8.23
CA VAL A 32 7.25 4.27 -8.46
C VAL A 32 6.41 4.63 -7.23
N TYR A 33 5.42 5.47 -7.45
CA TYR A 33 4.50 5.90 -6.41
C TYR A 33 3.28 4.99 -6.44
N VAL A 34 3.01 4.32 -5.32
CA VAL A 34 1.83 3.49 -5.15
C VAL A 34 0.78 4.34 -4.48
N SER A 35 -0.36 4.54 -5.13
CA SER A 35 -1.48 5.28 -4.53
C SER A 35 -1.93 4.62 -3.23
N GLY A 36 -2.55 5.39 -2.36
CA GLY A 36 -3.09 4.86 -1.11
C GLY A 36 -3.87 3.57 -1.35
N THR A 37 -3.47 2.51 -0.67
CA THR A 37 -4.00 1.16 -0.86
C THR A 37 -4.62 0.67 0.44
N SER A 38 -5.77 0.04 0.33
CA SER A 38 -6.52 -0.46 1.48
C SER A 38 -6.73 -1.97 1.40
N ALA A 39 -7.49 -2.51 2.32
CA ALA A 39 -7.85 -3.93 2.36
C ALA A 39 -9.04 -4.24 1.43
N ARG A 40 -9.33 -3.40 0.47
CA ARG A 40 -10.45 -3.58 -0.46
C ARG A 40 -10.12 -4.63 -1.51
N ARG A 41 -11.03 -5.58 -1.69
CA ARG A 41 -10.94 -6.60 -2.73
C ARG A 41 -11.49 -6.05 -4.05
N PRO A 42 -11.19 -6.71 -5.19
CA PRO A 42 -11.77 -6.30 -6.48
C PRO A 42 -13.30 -6.27 -6.48
N ASP A 43 -13.95 -7.12 -5.68
CA ASP A 43 -15.43 -7.15 -5.57
C ASP A 43 -15.97 -6.06 -4.63
N GLY A 44 -15.10 -5.24 -4.05
CA GLY A 44 -15.49 -4.14 -3.17
C GLY A 44 -15.58 -4.51 -1.69
N VAL A 45 -15.47 -5.78 -1.36
CA VAL A 45 -15.50 -6.24 0.05
C VAL A 45 -14.22 -5.83 0.75
N ILE A 46 -14.33 -5.41 2.00
CA ILE A 46 -13.18 -5.06 2.83
C ILE A 46 -12.76 -6.28 3.63
N GLU A 47 -11.54 -6.76 3.39
CA GLU A 47 -10.97 -7.86 4.17
C GLU A 47 -10.91 -7.49 5.65
N GLY A 48 -11.41 -8.39 6.52
CA GLY A 48 -11.41 -8.14 7.95
C GLY A 48 -12.25 -6.94 8.39
N GLY A 49 -13.10 -6.41 7.50
CA GLY A 49 -13.85 -5.19 7.78
C GLY A 49 -14.96 -5.39 8.78
N ALA A 50 -15.78 -6.42 8.59
CA ALA A 50 -16.91 -6.70 9.47
C ALA A 50 -16.46 -7.03 10.89
N GLU A 51 -15.29 -7.65 11.05
CA GLU A 51 -14.72 -8.04 12.34
C GLU A 51 -13.82 -6.95 12.93
N ALA A 52 -13.60 -5.85 12.22
CA ALA A 52 -12.66 -4.79 12.60
C ALA A 52 -11.28 -5.36 12.92
N ASP A 53 -10.78 -6.27 12.11
CA ASP A 53 -9.55 -7.02 12.37
C ASP A 53 -8.36 -6.33 11.69
N ILE A 54 -7.58 -5.60 12.48
CA ILE A 54 -6.41 -4.85 11.97
C ILE A 54 -5.35 -5.79 11.40
N ARG A 55 -5.16 -6.97 11.96
CA ARG A 55 -4.14 -7.90 11.49
C ARG A 55 -4.49 -8.41 10.10
N THR A 56 -5.73 -8.82 9.89
CA THR A 56 -6.22 -9.24 8.58
C THR A 56 -6.13 -8.10 7.58
N GLN A 57 -6.54 -6.89 7.96
CA GLN A 57 -6.48 -5.74 7.05
C GLN A 57 -5.04 -5.37 6.69
N THR A 58 -4.13 -5.41 7.64
CA THR A 58 -2.73 -5.09 7.37
C THR A 58 -2.12 -6.08 6.35
N ARG A 59 -2.38 -7.38 6.52
CA ARG A 59 -1.93 -8.38 5.55
C ARG A 59 -2.51 -8.09 4.17
N ALA A 60 -3.80 -7.83 4.10
CA ALA A 60 -4.48 -7.56 2.83
C ALA A 60 -3.88 -6.34 2.13
N VAL A 61 -3.63 -5.26 2.87
CA VAL A 61 -3.04 -4.04 2.29
C VAL A 61 -1.65 -4.32 1.73
N LEU A 62 -0.79 -4.98 2.52
CA LEU A 62 0.59 -5.25 2.08
C LEU A 62 0.61 -6.23 0.90
N ASP A 63 -0.26 -7.24 0.90
CA ASP A 63 -0.39 -8.16 -0.22
C ASP A 63 -0.91 -7.44 -1.46
N ASN A 64 -1.84 -6.51 -1.31
CA ASN A 64 -2.34 -5.71 -2.43
C ASN A 64 -1.23 -4.84 -3.02
N ILE A 65 -0.41 -4.20 -2.18
CA ILE A 65 0.73 -3.39 -2.65
C ILE A 65 1.73 -4.29 -3.38
N ALA A 66 2.03 -5.46 -2.83
CA ALA A 66 2.94 -6.41 -3.49
C ALA A 66 2.43 -6.81 -4.87
N ALA A 67 1.13 -7.06 -5.00
CA ALA A 67 0.52 -7.41 -6.29
C ALA A 67 0.62 -6.26 -7.30
N LEU A 68 0.40 -5.01 -6.86
CA LEU A 68 0.54 -3.85 -7.73
C LEU A 68 2.00 -3.68 -8.20
N LEU A 69 2.95 -3.81 -7.29
CA LEU A 69 4.38 -3.68 -7.64
C LEU A 69 4.82 -4.76 -8.60
N ARG A 70 4.31 -5.98 -8.44
CA ARG A 70 4.64 -7.10 -9.33
C ARG A 70 4.30 -6.78 -10.78
N GLU A 71 3.27 -5.98 -11.03
CA GLU A 71 2.85 -5.59 -12.38
C GLU A 71 3.93 -4.80 -13.11
N VAL A 72 4.81 -4.12 -12.38
CA VAL A 72 5.93 -3.36 -12.96
C VAL A 72 7.28 -3.99 -12.64
N GLY A 73 7.29 -5.28 -12.29
CA GLY A 73 8.52 -6.05 -12.07
C GLY A 73 9.21 -5.77 -10.74
N LEU A 74 8.49 -5.21 -9.76
CA LEU A 74 9.03 -4.89 -8.44
C LEU A 74 8.38 -5.76 -7.35
N SER A 75 8.95 -5.68 -6.15
CA SER A 75 8.43 -6.36 -4.98
C SER A 75 8.48 -5.43 -3.77
N LEU A 76 8.00 -5.90 -2.61
CA LEU A 76 8.07 -5.12 -1.39
C LEU A 76 9.50 -4.75 -0.98
N THR A 77 10.50 -5.54 -1.40
CA THR A 77 11.91 -5.22 -1.10
C THR A 77 12.39 -3.97 -1.82
N ASP A 78 11.67 -3.51 -2.83
CA ASP A 78 12.00 -2.29 -3.57
C ASP A 78 11.36 -1.04 -2.96
N VAL A 79 10.50 -1.19 -1.96
CA VAL A 79 9.86 -0.06 -1.28
C VAL A 79 10.88 0.68 -0.43
N VAL A 80 10.96 2.00 -0.59
CA VAL A 80 11.93 2.84 0.13
C VAL A 80 11.25 3.78 1.13
N ASP A 81 9.97 4.06 0.95
CA ASP A 81 9.22 4.93 1.85
C ASP A 81 7.79 4.47 1.95
N LEU A 82 7.23 4.53 3.16
CA LEU A 82 5.90 4.01 3.41
C LEU A 82 5.21 4.88 4.46
N THR A 83 3.98 5.28 4.17
CA THR A 83 3.16 6.03 5.10
C THR A 83 1.90 5.24 5.40
N THR A 84 1.64 5.01 6.68
CA THR A 84 0.48 4.28 7.15
C THR A 84 -0.51 5.24 7.82
N PHE A 85 -1.78 5.11 7.44
CA PHE A 85 -2.89 5.86 8.01
C PHE A 85 -3.78 4.87 8.76
N LEU A 86 -3.90 5.05 10.08
CA LEU A 86 -4.77 4.23 10.93
C LEU A 86 -5.94 5.08 11.40
N VAL A 87 -7.11 4.50 11.56
CA VAL A 87 -8.24 5.24 12.16
C VAL A 87 -8.17 5.25 13.68
N SER A 88 -7.29 4.41 14.28
CA SER A 88 -7.10 4.37 15.73
C SER A 88 -5.69 3.86 16.06
N MET A 89 -5.02 4.53 16.98
CA MET A 89 -3.73 4.04 17.49
C MET A 89 -3.89 2.83 18.39
N ALA A 90 -5.10 2.46 18.79
CA ALA A 90 -5.35 1.19 19.46
C ALA A 90 -4.95 0.00 18.56
N ASP A 91 -4.90 0.20 17.24
CA ASP A 91 -4.51 -0.82 16.27
C ASP A 91 -3.01 -0.87 16.00
N PHE A 92 -2.23 0.02 16.62
CA PHE A 92 -0.80 0.17 16.30
C PHE A 92 -0.01 -1.12 16.54
N ASP A 93 -0.23 -1.78 17.68
CA ASP A 93 0.51 -3.00 18.02
C ASP A 93 0.18 -4.15 17.06
N GLY A 94 -1.10 -4.35 16.75
CA GLY A 94 -1.51 -5.37 15.79
C GLY A 94 -0.95 -5.12 14.40
N TYR A 95 -0.96 -3.86 13.97
CA TYR A 95 -0.35 -3.43 12.73
C TYR A 95 1.16 -3.73 12.73
N ASN A 96 1.87 -3.33 13.78
CA ASN A 96 3.32 -3.56 13.88
C ASN A 96 3.68 -5.04 13.83
N ASP A 97 2.91 -5.89 14.49
CA ASP A 97 3.17 -7.33 14.51
C ASP A 97 3.12 -7.92 13.09
N VAL A 98 2.11 -7.54 12.31
CA VAL A 98 1.98 -8.03 10.94
C VAL A 98 3.03 -7.36 10.04
N TYR A 99 3.26 -6.06 10.19
CA TYR A 99 4.27 -5.33 9.44
C TYR A 99 5.64 -6.02 9.57
N GLY A 100 6.01 -6.43 10.77
CA GLY A 100 7.28 -7.12 11.04
C GLY A 100 7.40 -8.49 10.37
N GLN A 101 6.30 -9.05 9.86
CA GLN A 101 6.35 -10.29 9.07
C GLN A 101 6.72 -10.02 7.61
N TYR A 102 6.61 -8.77 7.16
CA TYR A 102 6.87 -8.38 5.76
C TYR A 102 8.18 -7.62 5.60
N PHE A 103 8.61 -6.89 6.63
CA PHE A 103 9.79 -6.01 6.57
C PHE A 103 10.68 -6.20 7.79
N GLU A 104 11.98 -6.02 7.58
CA GLU A 104 12.97 -6.00 8.64
C GLU A 104 13.53 -4.58 8.78
N ALA A 105 13.89 -4.18 10.00
CA ALA A 105 14.40 -2.83 10.24
C ALA A 105 15.68 -2.54 9.45
N ALA A 106 16.53 -3.55 9.26
CA ALA A 106 17.83 -3.37 8.59
C ALA A 106 17.69 -3.08 7.10
N THR A 107 16.63 -3.55 6.46
CA THR A 107 16.47 -3.48 5.00
C THR A 107 15.14 -2.86 4.56
N GLY A 108 14.26 -2.57 5.50
CA GLY A 108 12.93 -2.07 5.23
C GLY A 108 12.88 -0.59 4.88
N PRO A 109 11.73 -0.11 4.45
CA PRO A 109 11.56 1.29 4.08
C PRO A 109 11.56 2.22 5.30
N ALA A 110 11.84 3.49 5.07
CA ALA A 110 11.48 4.52 6.03
C ALA A 110 9.96 4.50 6.20
N ARG A 111 9.48 4.75 7.42
CA ARG A 111 8.06 4.63 7.72
C ARG A 111 7.56 5.76 8.59
N THR A 112 6.37 6.26 8.27
CA THR A 112 5.60 7.16 9.13
C THR A 112 4.23 6.56 9.37
N THR A 113 3.75 6.60 10.60
CA THR A 113 2.42 6.12 10.96
C THR A 113 1.68 7.23 11.67
N VAL A 114 0.47 7.53 11.19
CA VAL A 114 -0.40 8.57 11.76
C VAL A 114 -1.80 8.04 11.92
N ALA A 115 -2.55 8.61 12.87
CA ALA A 115 -3.97 8.36 12.99
C ALA A 115 -4.72 9.44 12.23
N VAL A 116 -5.79 9.04 11.56
CA VAL A 116 -6.66 9.93 10.81
C VAL A 116 -8.10 9.81 11.35
N HIS A 117 -8.90 10.84 11.08
CA HIS A 117 -10.28 10.85 11.56
C HIS A 117 -11.10 9.71 10.95
N GLN A 118 -10.99 9.48 9.65
CA GLN A 118 -11.69 8.41 8.94
C GLN A 118 -11.02 8.11 7.61
N LEU A 119 -11.35 6.97 7.04
CA LEU A 119 -10.94 6.55 5.71
C LEU A 119 -12.20 6.44 4.83
N PRO A 120 -12.05 6.27 3.49
CA PRO A 120 -13.19 6.34 2.57
C PRO A 120 -14.16 5.15 2.63
N HIS A 121 -14.24 4.45 3.73
CA HIS A 121 -15.21 3.40 4.00
C HIS A 121 -15.23 3.14 5.50
N PRO A 122 -16.41 2.98 6.13
CA PRO A 122 -16.50 2.81 7.60
C PRO A 122 -15.83 1.54 8.13
N GLU A 123 -15.62 0.53 7.29
CA GLU A 123 -14.94 -0.70 7.72
C GLU A 123 -13.43 -0.66 7.52
N LEU A 124 -12.89 0.37 6.89
CA LEU A 124 -11.44 0.50 6.72
C LEU A 124 -10.79 0.95 8.01
N LEU A 125 -9.79 0.20 8.47
CA LEU A 125 -8.99 0.52 9.65
C LEU A 125 -7.62 1.09 9.27
N ILE A 126 -7.16 0.83 8.03
CA ILE A 126 -5.80 1.12 7.61
C ILE A 126 -5.76 1.41 6.12
N GLU A 127 -4.90 2.34 5.75
CA GLU A 127 -4.53 2.61 4.37
C GLU A 127 -3.03 2.88 4.34
N ILE A 128 -2.35 2.42 3.30
CA ILE A 128 -0.90 2.60 3.17
C ILE A 128 -0.57 3.18 1.80
N LYS A 129 0.31 4.21 1.81
CA LYS A 129 0.93 4.76 0.62
C LYS A 129 2.39 4.34 0.61
N ALA A 130 2.89 3.91 -0.55
CA ALA A 130 4.27 3.47 -0.68
C ALA A 130 4.96 4.14 -1.85
N VAL A 131 6.28 4.26 -1.74
CA VAL A 131 7.16 4.68 -2.83
C VAL A 131 8.22 3.61 -2.98
N ALA A 132 8.38 3.11 -4.20
CA ALA A 132 9.37 2.09 -4.53
C ALA A 132 10.37 2.65 -5.52
N ARG A 133 11.50 1.97 -5.63
CA ARG A 133 12.55 2.35 -6.58
C ARG A 133 12.66 1.28 -7.65
N THR A 134 12.76 1.72 -8.92
CA THR A 134 12.96 0.79 -10.03
C THR A 134 14.33 0.13 -9.92
N ARG A 135 14.41 -1.08 -10.43
CA ARG A 135 15.68 -1.79 -10.57
C ARG A 135 16.32 -1.34 -11.88
N SER A 136 17.59 -1.03 -11.83
CA SER A 136 18.33 -0.60 -13.01
C SER A 136 18.97 -1.78 -13.72
#